data_d6c8247beec0896b47cb56ae1ea4a844
#
_entry.id   d6c8247beec0896b47cb56ae1ea4a844
#
_cell.length_a   1.000
_cell.length_b   1.000
_cell.length_c   1.000
_cell.angle_alpha   90.00
_cell.angle_beta   90.00
_cell.angle_gamma   90.00
#
_symmetry.space_group_name_H-M   'P 1'
#
loop_
_entity.id
_entity.type
_entity.pdbx_description
1 polymer ?
#
loop_
_entity_poly.entity_id
_entity_poly.type
_entity_poly.pdbx_seq_one_letter_code
_entity_poly.pdbx_strand_id
1 'polypeptide(L)'
;MDVKKENDLLEETLSIAETDYAQAYRFLLAAYEKEPGGFGPQTLYFLACLAGGAGMQDAALGWLRTAIEKNGWWYRPEVLVDDDLAQLEGSPEFLALKARSDARYADAVSAAKSVFSWNGKTADYLFLAVHGNTQNAKTAQSDWAPILAGDDHWQLETIQSAEPDGYGTFRWSY
;
A
#
# COMPACT_ATOMS: atom_id res chain seq x y z
N MET A 1 -4.42 -9.79 -7.14
CA MET A 1 -5.81 -9.30 -6.96
C MET A 1 -5.95 -7.95 -7.65
N ASP A 2 -7.16 -7.58 -8.08
CA ASP A 2 -7.47 -6.23 -8.55
C ASP A 2 -7.53 -5.27 -7.35
N VAL A 3 -6.95 -4.06 -7.48
CA VAL A 3 -6.88 -3.03 -6.42
C VAL A 3 -8.27 -2.71 -5.84
N LYS A 4 -9.30 -2.62 -6.69
CA LYS A 4 -10.66 -2.36 -6.24
C LYS A 4 -11.19 -3.48 -5.34
N LYS A 5 -10.96 -4.73 -5.72
CA LYS A 5 -11.37 -5.89 -4.91
C LYS A 5 -10.62 -5.99 -3.59
N GLU A 6 -9.35 -5.59 -3.58
CA GLU A 6 -8.55 -5.52 -2.35
C GLU A 6 -9.13 -4.45 -1.42
N ASN A 7 -9.46 -3.27 -1.93
CA ASN A 7 -10.05 -2.19 -1.13
C ASN A 7 -11.43 -2.59 -0.57
N ASP A 8 -12.32 -3.14 -1.41
CA ASP A 8 -13.65 -3.60 -0.97
C ASP A 8 -13.52 -4.65 0.17
N LEU A 9 -12.57 -5.58 0.06
CA LEU A 9 -12.28 -6.58 1.08
C LEU A 9 -11.78 -5.94 2.38
N LEU A 10 -10.88 -4.94 2.29
CA LEU A 10 -10.36 -4.25 3.45
C LEU A 10 -11.44 -3.42 4.16
N GLU A 11 -12.34 -2.77 3.42
CA GLU A 11 -13.49 -2.05 4.00
C GLU A 11 -14.42 -3.00 4.76
N GLU A 12 -14.75 -4.16 4.20
CA GLU A 12 -15.55 -5.18 4.88
C GLU A 12 -14.84 -5.69 6.14
N THR A 13 -13.53 -5.92 6.04
CA THR A 13 -12.71 -6.36 7.18
C THR A 13 -12.73 -5.33 8.31
N LEU A 14 -12.60 -4.04 8.00
CA LEU A 14 -12.65 -2.96 8.99
C LEU A 14 -14.01 -2.88 9.68
N SER A 15 -15.10 -3.05 8.94
CA SER A 15 -16.46 -3.09 9.53
C SER A 15 -16.62 -4.23 10.54
N ILE A 16 -16.02 -5.40 10.30
CA ILE A 16 -15.99 -6.51 11.26
C ILE A 16 -15.13 -6.16 12.47
N ALA A 17 -13.98 -5.50 12.24
CA ALA A 17 -13.02 -5.15 13.29
C ALA A 17 -13.58 -4.18 14.33
N GLU A 18 -14.57 -3.34 13.96
CA GLU A 18 -15.27 -2.46 14.91
C GLU A 18 -15.89 -3.22 16.10
N THR A 19 -16.16 -4.51 15.93
CA THR A 19 -16.80 -5.34 16.96
C THR A 19 -15.96 -6.52 17.41
N ASP A 20 -15.14 -7.12 16.53
CA ASP A 20 -14.36 -8.33 16.82
C ASP A 20 -13.11 -8.43 15.93
N TYR A 21 -11.97 -8.04 16.49
CA TYR A 21 -10.65 -8.16 15.84
C TYR A 21 -10.31 -9.59 15.43
N ALA A 22 -10.64 -10.57 16.27
CA ALA A 22 -10.30 -11.96 15.97
C ALA A 22 -11.16 -12.50 14.81
N GLN A 23 -12.40 -12.06 14.68
CA GLN A 23 -13.25 -12.40 13.54
C GLN A 23 -12.74 -11.72 12.27
N ALA A 24 -12.42 -10.43 12.31
CA ALA A 24 -11.85 -9.67 11.20
C ALA A 24 -10.53 -10.30 10.71
N TYR A 25 -9.67 -10.68 11.65
CA TYR A 25 -8.43 -11.39 11.32
C TYR A 25 -8.68 -12.69 10.56
N ARG A 26 -9.58 -13.54 11.06
CA ARG A 26 -9.92 -14.81 10.37
C ARG A 26 -10.52 -14.57 8.98
N PHE A 27 -11.36 -13.54 8.84
CA PHE A 27 -11.98 -13.18 7.58
C PHE A 27 -10.93 -12.77 6.53
N LEU A 28 -10.04 -11.84 6.88
CA LEU A 28 -9.00 -11.38 5.98
C LEU A 28 -7.95 -12.47 5.69
N LEU A 29 -7.59 -13.27 6.70
CA LEU A 29 -6.68 -14.40 6.55
C LEU A 29 -7.22 -15.44 5.56
N ALA A 30 -8.49 -15.79 5.64
CA ALA A 30 -9.11 -16.74 4.72
C ALA A 30 -9.12 -16.25 3.26
N ALA A 31 -9.19 -14.94 3.04
CA ALA A 31 -9.06 -14.35 1.71
C ALA A 31 -7.59 -14.41 1.24
N TYR A 32 -6.65 -14.04 2.10
CA TYR A 32 -5.21 -14.10 1.82
C TYR A 32 -4.74 -15.51 1.46
N GLU A 33 -5.18 -16.54 2.19
CA GLU A 33 -4.78 -17.94 1.96
C GLU A 33 -5.24 -18.51 0.61
N LYS A 34 -6.29 -17.94 0.01
CA LYS A 34 -6.74 -18.34 -1.34
C LYS A 34 -5.80 -17.85 -2.43
N GLU A 35 -5.17 -16.69 -2.25
CA GLU A 35 -4.32 -16.05 -3.25
C GLU A 35 -3.17 -15.26 -2.60
N PRO A 36 -2.21 -15.92 -1.91
CA PRO A 36 -1.20 -15.20 -1.09
C PRO A 36 -0.37 -14.18 -1.85
N GLY A 37 -0.10 -14.40 -3.15
CA GLY A 37 0.65 -13.48 -4.01
C GLY A 37 -0.17 -12.32 -4.59
N GLY A 38 -1.48 -12.29 -4.34
CA GLY A 38 -2.38 -11.29 -4.90
C GLY A 38 -2.54 -10.02 -4.06
N PHE A 39 -1.93 -9.96 -2.88
CA PHE A 39 -2.11 -8.89 -1.91
C PHE A 39 -0.90 -7.97 -1.76
N GLY A 40 -1.17 -6.70 -1.50
CA GLY A 40 -0.17 -5.67 -1.30
C GLY A 40 0.27 -5.46 0.16
N PRO A 41 1.16 -4.47 0.38
CA PRO A 41 1.67 -4.13 1.72
C PRO A 41 0.56 -3.79 2.72
N GLN A 42 -0.50 -3.14 2.27
CA GLN A 42 -1.60 -2.71 3.13
C GLN A 42 -2.35 -3.90 3.74
N THR A 43 -2.61 -4.94 2.96
CA THR A 43 -3.26 -6.15 3.48
C THR A 43 -2.43 -6.85 4.55
N LEU A 44 -1.10 -6.94 4.39
CA LEU A 44 -0.23 -7.54 5.40
C LEU A 44 -0.16 -6.68 6.67
N TYR A 45 -0.19 -5.36 6.53
CA TYR A 45 -0.29 -4.45 7.65
C TYR A 45 -1.61 -4.64 8.42
N PHE A 46 -2.75 -4.71 7.73
CA PHE A 46 -4.03 -4.98 8.38
C PHE A 46 -4.06 -6.34 9.08
N LEU A 47 -3.49 -7.39 8.48
CA LEU A 47 -3.36 -8.68 9.16
C LEU A 47 -2.52 -8.58 10.43
N ALA A 48 -1.47 -7.75 10.44
CA ALA A 48 -0.66 -7.52 11.63
C ALA A 48 -1.44 -6.76 12.72
N CYS A 49 -2.14 -5.67 12.37
CA CYS A 49 -2.96 -4.89 13.30
C CYS A 49 -4.11 -5.72 13.90
N LEU A 50 -4.83 -6.45 13.05
CA LEU A 50 -5.93 -7.30 13.49
C LEU A 50 -5.46 -8.43 14.44
N ALA A 51 -4.30 -9.03 14.14
CA ALA A 51 -3.69 -10.02 15.02
C ALA A 51 -3.24 -9.36 16.34
N GLY A 52 -2.66 -8.16 16.27
CA GLY A 52 -2.26 -7.38 17.44
C GLY A 52 -3.46 -7.04 18.32
N GLY A 53 -4.50 -6.40 17.78
CA GLY A 53 -5.72 -6.06 18.48
C GLY A 53 -6.46 -7.28 19.07
N ALA A 54 -6.31 -8.46 18.46
CA ALA A 54 -6.80 -9.73 18.99
C ALA A 54 -5.86 -10.40 20.02
N GLY A 55 -4.74 -9.78 20.39
CA GLY A 55 -3.76 -10.31 21.36
C GLY A 55 -2.86 -11.43 20.81
N MET A 56 -2.85 -11.65 19.50
CA MET A 56 -2.05 -12.70 18.84
C MET A 56 -0.68 -12.14 18.41
N GLN A 57 0.18 -11.82 19.36
CA GLN A 57 1.47 -11.14 19.13
C GLN A 57 2.38 -11.85 18.13
N ASP A 58 2.52 -13.17 18.23
CA ASP A 58 3.38 -13.95 17.32
C ASP A 58 2.89 -13.89 15.87
N ALA A 59 1.57 -13.88 15.67
CA ALA A 59 0.98 -13.73 14.35
C ALA A 59 1.22 -12.32 13.79
N ALA A 60 1.03 -11.28 14.61
CA ALA A 60 1.30 -9.89 14.22
C ALA A 60 2.75 -9.69 13.79
N LEU A 61 3.72 -10.18 14.58
CA LEU A 61 5.14 -10.16 14.22
C LEU A 61 5.41 -10.97 12.94
N GLY A 62 4.76 -12.11 12.77
CA GLY A 62 4.88 -12.96 11.58
C GLY A 62 4.47 -12.24 10.29
N TRP A 63 3.39 -11.43 10.34
CA TRP A 63 2.95 -10.63 9.20
C TRP A 63 3.89 -9.48 8.89
N LEU A 64 4.34 -8.74 9.91
CA LEU A 64 5.33 -7.67 9.72
C LEU A 64 6.65 -8.21 9.20
N ARG A 65 7.12 -9.38 9.68
CA ARG A 65 8.30 -10.06 9.16
C ARG A 65 8.12 -10.43 7.70
N THR A 66 6.93 -10.94 7.33
CA THR A 66 6.63 -11.29 5.94
C THR A 66 6.66 -10.07 5.04
N ALA A 67 6.04 -8.96 5.45
CA ALA A 67 6.05 -7.73 4.69
C ALA A 67 7.46 -7.14 4.57
N ILE A 68 8.14 -6.96 5.69
CA ILE A 68 9.38 -6.19 5.75
C ILE A 68 10.60 -7.05 5.34
N GLU A 69 10.74 -8.29 5.81
CA GLU A 69 11.93 -9.09 5.53
C GLU A 69 11.81 -9.92 4.27
N LYS A 70 10.69 -10.65 4.09
CA LYS A 70 10.53 -11.54 2.96
C LYS A 70 10.22 -10.80 1.67
N ASN A 71 9.30 -9.80 1.73
CA ASN A 71 8.86 -9.06 0.56
C ASN A 71 9.69 -7.79 0.30
N GLY A 72 10.50 -7.35 1.28
CA GLY A 72 11.31 -6.15 1.14
C GLY A 72 10.52 -4.84 1.25
N TRP A 73 9.27 -4.90 1.65
CA TRP A 73 8.40 -3.75 1.77
C TRP A 73 8.78 -2.88 2.97
N TRP A 74 8.20 -1.69 3.02
CA TRP A 74 8.37 -0.74 4.11
C TRP A 74 7.07 0.04 4.33
N TYR A 75 6.95 0.59 5.51
CA TYR A 75 5.87 1.47 5.93
C TYR A 75 6.47 2.78 6.41
N ARG A 76 5.71 3.87 6.35
CA ARG A 76 6.12 5.13 6.96
C ARG A 76 6.25 4.96 8.47
N PRO A 77 7.17 5.71 9.13
CA PRO A 77 7.42 5.57 10.57
C PRO A 77 6.17 5.65 11.43
N GLU A 78 5.23 6.53 11.09
CA GLU A 78 3.98 6.73 11.81
C GLU A 78 3.00 5.56 11.67
N VAL A 79 3.08 4.76 10.61
CA VAL A 79 2.19 3.61 10.40
C VAL A 79 2.50 2.49 11.40
N LEU A 80 3.76 2.32 11.79
CA LEU A 80 4.16 1.32 12.79
C LEU A 80 4.12 1.84 14.24
N VAL A 81 3.40 2.94 14.48
CA VAL A 81 3.07 3.49 15.82
C VAL A 81 1.56 3.41 16.02
N ASP A 82 0.96 2.31 15.61
CA ASP A 82 -0.46 2.05 15.71
C ASP A 82 -0.79 1.40 17.06
N ASP A 83 -1.90 1.82 17.68
CA ASP A 83 -2.35 1.31 18.98
C ASP A 83 -2.58 -0.22 18.96
N ASP A 84 -2.99 -0.77 17.83
CA ASP A 84 -3.16 -2.21 17.63
C ASP A 84 -1.83 -2.99 17.70
N LEU A 85 -0.71 -2.29 17.49
CA LEU A 85 0.65 -2.86 17.57
C LEU A 85 1.37 -2.49 18.88
N ALA A 86 0.75 -1.70 19.77
CA ALA A 86 1.39 -1.18 20.99
C ALA A 86 1.96 -2.29 21.90
N GLN A 87 1.29 -3.44 21.95
CA GLN A 87 1.77 -4.60 22.73
C GLN A 87 3.07 -5.22 22.18
N LEU A 88 3.51 -4.86 20.97
CA LEU A 88 4.76 -5.31 20.36
C LEU A 88 5.93 -4.39 20.66
N GLU A 89 5.72 -3.16 21.17
CA GLU A 89 6.75 -2.13 21.34
C GLU A 89 7.93 -2.58 22.22
N GLY A 90 7.71 -3.50 23.15
CA GLY A 90 8.75 -4.09 23.98
C GLY A 90 9.53 -5.23 23.32
N SER A 91 9.12 -5.69 22.15
CA SER A 91 9.76 -6.80 21.44
C SER A 91 11.02 -6.35 20.71
N PRO A 92 12.20 -6.97 20.98
CA PRO A 92 13.40 -6.69 20.18
C PRO A 92 13.22 -6.95 18.68
N GLU A 93 12.42 -7.95 18.33
CA GLU A 93 12.10 -8.26 16.94
C GLU A 93 11.28 -7.15 16.27
N PHE A 94 10.24 -6.66 16.94
CA PHE A 94 9.43 -5.54 16.42
C PHE A 94 10.30 -4.29 16.21
N LEU A 95 11.15 -3.95 17.16
CA LEU A 95 12.07 -2.81 17.05
C LEU A 95 13.03 -2.96 15.87
N ALA A 96 13.55 -4.17 15.62
CA ALA A 96 14.41 -4.44 14.47
C ALA A 96 13.66 -4.33 13.13
N LEU A 97 12.42 -4.83 13.06
CA LEU A 97 11.56 -4.71 11.88
C LEU A 97 11.23 -3.24 11.59
N LYS A 98 10.84 -2.49 12.63
CA LYS A 98 10.56 -1.06 12.53
C LYS A 98 11.79 -0.29 12.02
N ALA A 99 12.95 -0.47 12.63
CA ALA A 99 14.18 0.19 12.20
C ALA A 99 14.54 -0.11 10.73
N ARG A 100 14.31 -1.35 10.28
CA ARG A 100 14.53 -1.72 8.87
C ARG A 100 13.53 -1.07 7.93
N SER A 101 12.27 -0.98 8.33
CA SER A 101 11.22 -0.26 7.58
C SER A 101 11.57 1.23 7.46
N ASP A 102 11.93 1.86 8.58
CA ASP A 102 12.29 3.28 8.64
C ASP A 102 13.50 3.61 7.75
N ALA A 103 14.54 2.75 7.75
CA ALA A 103 15.70 2.92 6.87
C ALA A 103 15.31 2.86 5.39
N ARG A 104 14.49 1.89 4.99
CA ARG A 104 14.03 1.76 3.60
C ARG A 104 13.12 2.93 3.19
N TYR A 105 12.27 3.41 4.09
CA TYR A 105 11.50 4.62 3.84
C TYR A 105 12.40 5.82 3.59
N ALA A 106 13.42 6.04 4.43
CA ALA A 106 14.38 7.11 4.25
C ALA A 106 15.12 7.02 2.90
N ASP A 107 15.53 5.80 2.50
CA ASP A 107 16.11 5.56 1.18
C ASP A 107 15.13 5.88 0.05
N ALA A 108 13.86 5.46 0.19
CA ALA A 108 12.82 5.74 -0.80
C ALA A 108 12.55 7.25 -0.94
N VAL A 109 12.48 7.99 0.18
CA VAL A 109 12.31 9.45 0.18
C VAL A 109 13.51 10.13 -0.49
N SER A 110 14.73 9.71 -0.16
CA SER A 110 15.96 10.27 -0.75
C SER A 110 16.06 10.04 -2.26
N ALA A 111 15.56 8.89 -2.74
CA ALA A 111 15.60 8.53 -4.16
C ALA A 111 14.42 9.06 -4.97
N ALA A 112 13.33 9.47 -4.30
CA ALA A 112 12.11 9.86 -4.95
C ALA A 112 12.26 11.13 -5.79
N LYS A 113 11.65 11.08 -6.98
CA LYS A 113 11.61 12.21 -7.92
C LYS A 113 10.24 12.24 -8.58
N SER A 114 9.76 13.44 -8.88
CA SER A 114 8.64 13.59 -9.79
C SER A 114 9.04 13.07 -11.18
N VAL A 115 8.22 12.21 -11.73
CA VAL A 115 8.45 11.62 -13.05
C VAL A 115 7.24 11.93 -13.93
N PHE A 116 7.50 12.56 -15.05
CA PHE A 116 6.50 12.81 -16.08
C PHE A 116 6.67 11.75 -17.18
N SER A 117 5.61 11.03 -17.49
CA SER A 117 5.63 10.09 -18.61
C SER A 117 5.47 10.86 -19.92
N TRP A 118 6.42 10.73 -20.81
CA TRP A 118 6.34 11.32 -22.14
C TRP A 118 6.67 10.27 -23.19
N ASN A 119 5.67 9.87 -23.99
CA ASN A 119 5.85 8.81 -24.96
C ASN A 119 6.32 9.30 -26.34
N GLY A 120 6.52 10.62 -26.49
CA GLY A 120 7.04 11.23 -27.73
C GLY A 120 6.04 11.30 -28.88
N LYS A 121 4.79 10.88 -28.70
CA LYS A 121 3.74 11.06 -29.71
C LYS A 121 3.32 12.53 -29.76
N THR A 122 2.85 12.94 -30.90
CA THR A 122 2.17 14.23 -31.09
C THR A 122 0.69 13.96 -31.33
N ALA A 123 -0.15 14.58 -30.55
CA ALA A 123 -1.60 14.55 -30.71
C ALA A 123 -2.12 15.99 -30.63
N ASP A 124 -3.38 16.21 -31.05
CA ASP A 124 -3.98 17.54 -31.03
C ASP A 124 -4.20 18.04 -29.58
N TYR A 125 -4.43 17.10 -28.68
CA TYR A 125 -4.74 17.39 -27.27
C TYR A 125 -3.93 16.51 -26.32
N LEU A 126 -3.53 17.08 -25.19
CA LEU A 126 -2.88 16.39 -24.08
C LEU A 126 -3.88 16.20 -22.93
N PHE A 127 -4.03 14.95 -22.50
CA PHE A 127 -4.70 14.61 -21.25
C PHE A 127 -3.63 14.25 -20.22
N LEU A 128 -3.44 15.08 -19.19
CA LEU A 128 -2.52 14.83 -18.11
C LEU A 128 -3.28 14.21 -16.92
N ALA A 129 -3.05 12.94 -16.65
CA ALA A 129 -3.62 12.26 -15.51
C ALA A 129 -2.70 12.34 -14.29
N VAL A 130 -3.25 12.72 -13.16
CA VAL A 130 -2.59 12.77 -11.85
C VAL A 130 -3.14 11.63 -11.00
N HIS A 131 -2.27 10.86 -10.37
CA HIS A 131 -2.70 9.80 -9.46
C HIS A 131 -3.29 10.36 -8.16
N GLY A 132 -4.18 9.61 -7.51
CA GLY A 132 -4.67 9.92 -6.16
C GLY A 132 -3.61 9.65 -5.08
N ASN A 133 -3.89 10.09 -3.85
CA ASN A 133 -3.09 9.68 -2.69
C ASN A 133 -3.17 8.15 -2.51
N THR A 134 -2.12 7.54 -2.02
CA THR A 134 -1.96 6.07 -1.90
C THR A 134 -1.94 5.32 -3.23
N GLN A 135 -1.77 6.04 -4.34
CA GLN A 135 -1.66 5.51 -5.70
C GLN A 135 -0.31 5.85 -6.34
N ASN A 136 -0.19 5.59 -7.63
CA ASN A 136 0.98 5.93 -8.44
C ASN A 136 0.58 6.25 -9.89
N ALA A 137 1.53 6.74 -10.67
CA ALA A 137 1.30 7.11 -12.08
C ALA A 137 0.81 5.93 -12.95
N LYS A 138 1.22 4.68 -12.62
CA LYS A 138 0.76 3.49 -13.34
C LYS A 138 -0.73 3.22 -13.08
N THR A 139 -1.20 3.46 -11.85
CA THR A 139 -2.63 3.37 -11.52
C THR A 139 -3.41 4.40 -12.33
N ALA A 140 -2.97 5.68 -12.32
CA ALA A 140 -3.60 6.72 -13.12
C ALA A 140 -3.62 6.35 -14.63
N GLN A 141 -2.52 5.81 -15.15
CA GLN A 141 -2.47 5.34 -16.54
C GLN A 141 -3.52 4.25 -16.81
N SER A 142 -3.66 3.28 -15.92
CA SER A 142 -4.63 2.17 -16.08
C SER A 142 -6.07 2.65 -16.01
N ASP A 143 -6.36 3.63 -15.16
CA ASP A 143 -7.72 4.14 -14.95
C ASP A 143 -8.19 5.00 -16.13
N TRP A 144 -7.30 5.79 -16.73
CA TRP A 144 -7.64 6.75 -17.76
C TRP A 144 -7.45 6.23 -19.21
N ALA A 145 -6.53 5.31 -19.45
CA ALA A 145 -6.25 4.80 -20.78
C ALA A 145 -7.49 4.22 -21.49
N PRO A 146 -8.41 3.48 -20.84
CA PRO A 146 -9.60 2.96 -21.51
C PRO A 146 -10.55 4.05 -22.02
N ILE A 147 -10.59 5.22 -21.36
CA ILE A 147 -11.49 6.34 -21.71
C ILE A 147 -11.03 7.00 -23.01
N LEU A 148 -9.73 7.03 -23.25
CA LEU A 148 -9.12 7.65 -24.45
C LEU A 148 -8.79 6.62 -25.53
N ALA A 149 -9.13 5.36 -25.32
CA ALA A 149 -8.82 4.29 -26.25
C ALA A 149 -9.58 4.47 -27.58
N GLY A 150 -8.84 4.52 -28.69
CA GLY A 150 -9.40 4.66 -30.03
C GLY A 150 -9.60 6.09 -30.53
N ASP A 151 -9.20 7.09 -29.75
CA ASP A 151 -9.18 8.49 -30.17
C ASP A 151 -7.72 8.98 -30.32
N ASP A 152 -7.24 9.03 -31.55
CA ASP A 152 -5.86 9.42 -31.86
C ASP A 152 -5.60 10.93 -31.70
N HIS A 153 -6.65 11.73 -31.47
CA HIS A 153 -6.52 13.16 -31.19
C HIS A 153 -5.99 13.44 -29.77
N TRP A 154 -6.07 12.46 -28.87
CA TRP A 154 -5.63 12.60 -27.49
C TRP A 154 -4.36 11.81 -27.19
N GLN A 155 -3.48 12.45 -26.44
CA GLN A 155 -2.34 11.80 -25.83
C GLN A 155 -2.53 11.77 -24.32
N LEU A 156 -2.45 10.58 -23.72
CA LEU A 156 -2.45 10.41 -22.27
C LEU A 156 -1.03 10.42 -21.73
N GLU A 157 -0.77 11.33 -20.81
CA GLU A 157 0.46 11.37 -20.02
C GLU A 157 0.11 11.35 -18.54
N THR A 158 1.05 10.89 -17.73
CA THR A 158 0.89 10.80 -16.27
C THR A 158 2.04 11.45 -15.56
N ILE A 159 1.81 11.90 -14.34
CA ILE A 159 2.84 12.45 -13.48
C ILE A 159 2.90 11.65 -12.17
N GLN A 160 4.12 11.27 -11.78
CA GLN A 160 4.42 10.66 -10.49
C GLN A 160 4.87 11.71 -9.49
N SER A 161 4.24 11.72 -8.32
CA SER A 161 4.71 12.51 -7.18
C SER A 161 6.09 12.07 -6.70
N ALA A 162 6.85 12.99 -6.11
CA ALA A 162 8.10 12.71 -5.41
C ALA A 162 7.92 12.38 -3.91
N GLU A 163 6.70 12.16 -3.46
CA GLU A 163 6.39 11.93 -2.05
C GLU A 163 5.92 10.49 -1.80
N PRO A 164 6.82 9.57 -1.43
CA PRO A 164 6.44 8.21 -1.08
C PRO A 164 5.45 8.20 0.09
N ASP A 165 4.35 7.47 -0.07
CA ASP A 165 3.31 7.30 0.96
C ASP A 165 3.30 5.88 1.55
N GLY A 166 3.65 4.90 0.74
CA GLY A 166 3.86 3.51 1.08
C GLY A 166 4.74 2.86 0.04
N TYR A 167 5.05 1.59 0.19
CA TYR A 167 5.85 0.85 -0.79
C TYR A 167 5.14 0.83 -2.16
N GLY A 168 5.71 1.57 -3.12
CA GLY A 168 5.17 1.68 -4.48
C GLY A 168 3.98 2.63 -4.61
N THR A 169 3.61 3.35 -3.57
CA THR A 169 2.55 4.35 -3.57
C THR A 169 3.05 5.73 -3.14
N PHE A 170 2.33 6.77 -3.57
CA PHE A 170 2.76 8.15 -3.40
C PHE A 170 1.57 9.03 -3.01
N ARG A 171 1.88 10.22 -2.51
CA ARG A 171 0.90 11.26 -2.14
C ARG A 171 1.27 12.61 -2.73
N TRP A 172 0.34 13.54 -2.63
CA TRP A 172 0.55 14.95 -2.91
C TRP A 172 0.35 15.73 -1.61
N SER A 173 1.37 16.47 -1.16
CA SER A 173 1.23 17.46 -0.07
C SER A 173 0.64 18.75 -0.61
N TYR A 174 -0.12 19.44 0.22
CA TYR A 174 -0.66 20.76 -0.05
C TYR A 174 0.17 21.82 0.64
#